data_7464e0d4c7605ed392804f755d196214
#
_entry.id   7464e0d4c7605ed392804f755d196214
#
_cell.length_a   1.000
_cell.length_b   1.000
_cell.length_c   1.000
_cell.angle_alpha   90.00
_cell.angle_beta   90.00
_cell.angle_gamma   90.00
#
_symmetry.space_group_name_H-M   'P 1'
#
loop_
_entity.id
_entity.type
_entity.pdbx_description
1 polymer ?
#
loop_
_entity_poly.entity_id
_entity_poly.type
_entity_poly.pdbx_seq_one_letter_code
_entity_poly.pdbx_strand_id
1 'polypeptide(L)'
;GEWYDAFLAYEHDRRARFPNGLSEKDTPFDILLLSICSVSNDDLAVSQLDQHPLFKEFNIRFDSFNAATAYSGPALLRLLNGACGQPSHSELYGERRPECEIMTRLGTLGYSQRLLMDHSGEYDNFLQSMRDKAGVTATLDNAKYPTRYMGFDDEEIADSLAVLRHWQRTQVK
;
A
#
# COMPACT_ATOMS: atom_id res chain seq x y z
N GLY A 1 -13.46 25.56 14.37
CA GLY A 1 -14.36 25.64 15.52
C GLY A 1 -14.15 24.42 16.42
N GLU A 2 -14.69 24.42 17.64
CA GLU A 2 -14.46 23.42 18.69
C GLU A 2 -14.55 21.96 18.22
N TRP A 3 -15.50 21.62 17.34
CA TRP A 3 -15.62 20.27 16.77
C TRP A 3 -14.40 19.86 15.94
N TYR A 4 -13.91 20.76 15.11
CA TYR A 4 -12.75 20.50 14.24
C TYR A 4 -11.47 20.37 15.09
N ASP A 5 -11.31 21.20 16.09
CA ASP A 5 -10.16 21.16 17.01
C ASP A 5 -10.17 19.88 17.85
N ALA A 6 -11.35 19.44 18.32
CA ALA A 6 -11.53 18.16 19.01
C ALA A 6 -11.24 16.96 18.10
N PHE A 7 -11.64 17.03 16.81
CA PHE A 7 -11.33 16.00 15.83
C PHE A 7 -9.83 15.91 15.56
N LEU A 8 -9.13 17.03 15.37
CA LEU A 8 -7.69 17.05 15.17
C LEU A 8 -6.92 16.53 16.41
N ALA A 9 -7.36 16.87 17.61
CA ALA A 9 -6.77 16.36 18.84
C ALA A 9 -6.96 14.84 18.95
N TYR A 10 -8.14 14.32 18.61
CA TYR A 10 -8.43 12.89 18.60
C TYR A 10 -7.56 12.14 17.57
N GLU A 11 -7.40 12.67 16.36
CA GLU A 11 -6.53 12.12 15.34
C GLU A 11 -5.05 12.11 15.77
N HIS A 12 -4.60 13.18 16.43
CA HIS A 12 -3.23 13.26 16.96
C HIS A 12 -2.94 12.17 17.98
N ASP A 13 -3.87 11.88 18.89
CA ASP A 13 -3.71 10.86 19.92
C ASP A 13 -3.76 9.42 19.36
N ARG A 14 -4.26 9.24 18.15
CA ARG A 14 -4.38 7.94 17.47
C ARG A 14 -3.26 7.62 16.51
N ARG A 15 -2.19 8.39 16.49
CA ARG A 15 -1.02 8.08 15.66
C ARG A 15 -0.48 6.69 15.98
N ALA A 16 -0.13 5.96 14.94
CA ALA A 16 0.48 4.65 15.10
C ALA A 16 1.78 4.76 15.90
N ARG A 17 1.90 3.93 16.93
CA ARG A 17 3.09 3.87 17.77
C ARG A 17 3.87 2.62 17.39
N PHE A 18 5.09 2.82 16.94
CA PHE A 18 6.02 1.75 16.64
C PHE A 18 6.98 1.55 17.80
N PRO A 19 7.39 0.31 18.12
CA PRO A 19 8.43 0.06 19.10
C PRO A 19 9.78 0.61 18.58
N ASN A 20 10.71 0.85 19.49
CA ASN A 20 12.07 1.29 19.13
C ASN A 20 12.96 0.16 18.58
N GLY A 21 12.50 -1.07 18.67
CA GLY A 21 13.18 -2.27 18.17
C GLY A 21 12.38 -3.51 18.52
N LEU A 22 12.77 -4.63 17.93
CA LEU A 22 12.25 -5.94 18.29
C LEU A 22 13.22 -6.59 19.29
N SER A 23 12.69 -7.29 20.29
CA SER A 23 13.46 -8.08 21.24
C SER A 23 13.58 -9.53 20.78
N GLU A 24 14.47 -10.29 21.39
CA GLU A 24 14.59 -11.75 21.12
C GLU A 24 13.31 -12.55 21.45
N LYS A 25 12.41 -11.96 22.23
CA LYS A 25 11.13 -12.58 22.60
C LYS A 25 10.01 -12.30 21.59
N ASP A 26 10.22 -11.32 20.72
CA ASP A 26 9.26 -10.99 19.68
C ASP A 26 9.34 -12.03 18.56
N THR A 27 8.20 -12.42 18.04
CA THR A 27 8.10 -13.35 16.92
C THR A 27 7.73 -12.55 15.67
N PRO A 28 8.71 -12.03 14.92
CA PRO A 28 8.44 -11.30 13.70
C PRO A 28 7.76 -12.19 12.67
N PHE A 29 6.90 -11.61 11.86
CA PHE A 29 6.18 -12.27 10.77
C PHE A 29 6.31 -11.46 9.49
N ASP A 30 6.17 -12.11 8.35
CA ASP A 30 6.18 -11.43 7.06
C ASP A 30 4.90 -10.62 6.86
N ILE A 31 5.03 -9.45 6.24
CA ILE A 31 3.92 -8.56 5.93
C ILE A 31 3.76 -8.50 4.41
N LEU A 32 2.62 -8.96 3.89
CA LEU A 32 2.22 -8.78 2.50
C LEU A 32 1.25 -7.61 2.40
N LEU A 33 1.65 -6.56 1.72
CA LEU A 33 0.77 -5.49 1.29
C LEU A 33 0.37 -5.73 -0.17
N LEU A 34 -0.85 -6.19 -0.40
CA LEU A 34 -1.41 -6.37 -1.73
C LEU A 34 -2.31 -5.20 -2.08
N SER A 35 -1.88 -4.35 -3.00
CA SER A 35 -2.67 -3.24 -3.52
C SER A 35 -3.27 -3.62 -4.87
N ILE A 36 -4.59 -3.54 -4.98
CA ILE A 36 -5.33 -3.75 -6.22
C ILE A 36 -5.95 -2.40 -6.59
N CYS A 37 -5.47 -1.83 -7.70
CA CYS A 37 -5.92 -0.53 -8.17
C CYS A 37 -7.32 -0.61 -8.79
N SER A 38 -8.08 0.49 -8.67
CA SER A 38 -9.35 0.70 -9.39
C SER A 38 -10.42 -0.37 -9.14
N VAL A 39 -10.50 -0.90 -7.92
CA VAL A 39 -11.56 -1.84 -7.50
C VAL A 39 -12.38 -1.21 -6.40
N SER A 40 -13.67 -1.04 -6.63
CA SER A 40 -14.64 -0.59 -5.65
C SER A 40 -15.53 -1.73 -5.15
N ASN A 41 -16.27 -1.50 -4.05
CA ASN A 41 -17.29 -2.45 -3.60
C ASN A 41 -18.38 -2.67 -4.66
N ASP A 42 -18.72 -1.62 -5.42
CA ASP A 42 -19.71 -1.73 -6.51
C ASP A 42 -19.18 -2.60 -7.64
N ASP A 43 -17.90 -2.50 -8.00
CA ASP A 43 -17.28 -3.37 -9.01
C ASP A 43 -17.33 -4.84 -8.57
N LEU A 44 -17.04 -5.11 -7.30
CA LEU A 44 -17.13 -6.46 -6.75
C LEU A 44 -18.56 -7.00 -6.80
N ALA A 45 -19.56 -6.17 -6.46
CA ALA A 45 -20.98 -6.57 -6.47
C ALA A 45 -21.47 -6.83 -7.89
N VAL A 46 -21.21 -5.95 -8.84
CA VAL A 46 -21.62 -6.09 -10.25
C VAL A 46 -20.95 -7.31 -10.89
N SER A 47 -19.70 -7.58 -10.54
CA SER A 47 -18.95 -8.75 -11.03
C SER A 47 -19.26 -10.04 -10.25
N GLN A 48 -20.15 -10.01 -9.26
CA GLN A 48 -20.48 -11.11 -8.36
C GLN A 48 -19.25 -11.69 -7.62
N LEU A 49 -18.24 -10.86 -7.42
CA LEU A 49 -17.01 -11.23 -6.71
C LEU A 49 -17.04 -10.92 -5.21
N ASP A 50 -18.04 -10.20 -4.73
CA ASP A 50 -18.24 -9.86 -3.32
C ASP A 50 -18.42 -11.12 -2.43
N GLN A 51 -18.85 -12.24 -3.02
CA GLN A 51 -18.99 -13.54 -2.36
C GLN A 51 -17.83 -14.50 -2.65
N HIS A 52 -16.74 -14.01 -3.28
CA HIS A 52 -15.61 -14.87 -3.61
C HIS A 52 -15.00 -15.51 -2.34
N PRO A 53 -14.63 -16.81 -2.38
CA PRO A 53 -14.10 -17.53 -1.21
C PRO A 53 -12.90 -16.83 -0.54
N LEU A 54 -12.09 -16.06 -1.27
CA LEU A 54 -10.98 -15.30 -0.72
C LEU A 54 -11.40 -14.39 0.44
N PHE A 55 -12.59 -13.79 0.38
CA PHE A 55 -13.07 -12.91 1.45
C PHE A 55 -13.36 -13.64 2.76
N LYS A 56 -13.50 -14.97 2.73
CA LYS A 56 -13.65 -15.79 3.93
C LYS A 56 -12.33 -16.05 4.66
N GLU A 57 -11.22 -15.84 3.97
CA GLU A 57 -9.87 -15.99 4.53
C GLU A 57 -9.43 -14.73 5.32
N PHE A 58 -10.15 -13.63 5.18
CA PHE A 58 -9.81 -12.40 5.89
C PHE A 58 -10.37 -12.41 7.32
N ASN A 59 -9.50 -12.17 8.30
CA ASN A 59 -9.92 -12.03 9.69
C ASN A 59 -10.67 -10.72 9.95
N ILE A 60 -10.39 -9.68 9.16
CA ILE A 60 -11.00 -8.35 9.28
C ILE A 60 -11.34 -7.86 7.88
N ARG A 61 -12.57 -7.40 7.71
CA ARG A 61 -13.06 -6.73 6.50
C ARG A 61 -13.71 -5.41 6.89
N PHE A 62 -13.39 -4.36 6.19
CA PHE A 62 -13.99 -3.05 6.37
C PHE A 62 -15.00 -2.80 5.24
N ASP A 63 -16.28 -2.99 5.51
CA ASP A 63 -17.33 -2.87 4.50
C ASP A 63 -17.68 -1.43 4.13
N SER A 64 -17.41 -0.48 5.03
CA SER A 64 -17.68 0.94 4.84
C SER A 64 -16.41 1.77 4.76
N PHE A 65 -15.34 1.20 4.19
CA PHE A 65 -14.10 1.93 3.99
C PHE A 65 -14.17 2.82 2.76
N ASN A 66 -13.98 4.13 2.96
CA ASN A 66 -13.85 5.08 1.88
C ASN A 66 -12.39 5.50 1.74
N ALA A 67 -11.82 5.29 0.55
CA ALA A 67 -10.53 5.88 0.23
C ALA A 67 -10.63 7.41 0.23
N ALA A 68 -9.62 8.08 0.80
CA ALA A 68 -9.61 9.55 0.85
C ALA A 68 -9.45 10.21 -0.54
N THR A 69 -9.24 9.42 -1.58
CA THR A 69 -9.12 9.85 -2.97
C THR A 69 -9.46 8.70 -3.91
N ALA A 70 -9.97 9.02 -5.09
CA ALA A 70 -10.31 8.05 -6.14
C ALA A 70 -9.11 7.62 -7.00
N TYR A 71 -7.96 8.29 -6.90
CA TYR A 71 -6.76 7.97 -7.68
C TYR A 71 -5.82 7.05 -6.91
N SER A 72 -5.28 6.03 -7.58
CA SER A 72 -4.45 4.98 -6.98
C SER A 72 -3.16 5.53 -6.36
N GLY A 73 -2.47 6.45 -7.03
CA GLY A 73 -1.23 7.06 -6.54
C GLY A 73 -1.43 7.75 -5.18
N PRO A 74 -2.25 8.80 -5.09
CA PRO A 74 -2.52 9.47 -3.82
C PRO A 74 -3.17 8.56 -2.77
N ALA A 75 -3.96 7.56 -3.17
CA ALA A 75 -4.54 6.60 -2.22
C ALA A 75 -3.47 5.75 -1.56
N LEU A 76 -2.53 5.22 -2.34
CA LEU A 76 -1.42 4.42 -1.82
C LEU A 76 -0.45 5.27 -1.00
N LEU A 77 -0.14 6.50 -1.44
CA LEU A 77 0.67 7.43 -0.64
C LEU A 77 0.06 7.67 0.74
N ARG A 78 -1.27 7.88 0.83
CA ARG A 78 -1.96 8.05 2.11
C ARG A 78 -1.87 6.81 2.97
N LEU A 79 -2.06 5.63 2.39
CA LEU A 79 -1.95 4.37 3.10
C LEU A 79 -0.54 4.18 3.68
N LEU A 80 0.48 4.41 2.88
CA LEU A 80 1.88 4.22 3.27
C LEU A 80 2.39 5.30 4.25
N ASN A 81 1.76 6.48 4.28
CA ASN A 81 2.01 7.55 5.25
C ASN A 81 1.02 7.53 6.44
N GLY A 82 0.27 6.46 6.61
CA GLY A 82 -0.81 6.35 7.59
C GLY A 82 -0.39 6.44 9.06
N ALA A 83 0.90 6.38 9.38
CA ALA A 83 1.38 6.48 10.76
C ALA A 83 1.10 7.85 11.40
N CYS A 84 0.87 8.90 10.61
CA CYS A 84 0.57 10.26 11.10
C CYS A 84 -0.87 10.73 10.82
N GLY A 85 -1.78 9.84 10.46
CA GLY A 85 -3.16 10.18 10.12
C GLY A 85 -3.31 10.60 8.66
N GLN A 86 -4.33 11.41 8.36
CA GLN A 86 -4.72 11.77 6.99
C GLN A 86 -4.35 13.23 6.67
N PRO A 87 -3.23 13.48 6.00
CA PRO A 87 -2.84 14.82 5.59
C PRO A 87 -3.75 15.35 4.47
N SER A 88 -3.73 16.66 4.24
CA SER A 88 -4.36 17.26 3.07
C SER A 88 -3.73 16.75 1.77
N HIS A 89 -4.43 16.92 0.63
CA HIS A 89 -3.90 16.43 -0.65
C HIS A 89 -2.56 17.11 -1.03
N SER A 90 -2.41 18.38 -0.77
CA SER A 90 -1.18 19.12 -1.05
C SER A 90 0.00 18.66 -0.18
N GLU A 91 -0.26 18.27 1.05
CA GLU A 91 0.78 17.81 1.98
C GLU A 91 1.36 16.45 1.57
N LEU A 92 0.63 15.61 0.81
CA LEU A 92 1.16 14.35 0.31
C LEU A 92 2.38 14.54 -0.60
N TYR A 93 2.40 15.62 -1.34
CA TYR A 93 3.46 15.96 -2.29
C TYR A 93 4.43 17.02 -1.75
N GLY A 94 4.23 17.46 -0.52
CA GLY A 94 5.08 18.39 0.19
C GLY A 94 6.41 17.80 0.65
N GLU A 95 6.96 18.34 1.72
CA GLU A 95 8.18 17.84 2.33
C GLU A 95 7.97 16.39 2.83
N ARG A 96 9.00 15.57 2.61
CA ARG A 96 8.98 14.17 3.05
C ARG A 96 8.97 14.09 4.58
N ARG A 97 8.16 13.20 5.12
CA ARG A 97 7.97 13.00 6.56
C ARG A 97 8.23 11.53 6.94
N PRO A 98 9.51 11.12 7.09
CA PRO A 98 9.88 9.71 7.34
C PRO A 98 9.21 9.11 8.58
N GLU A 99 8.90 9.94 9.57
CA GLU A 99 8.20 9.52 10.78
C GLU A 99 6.75 9.06 10.53
N CYS A 100 6.18 9.46 9.40
CA CYS A 100 4.83 9.07 8.98
C CYS A 100 4.82 7.82 8.09
N GLU A 101 5.96 7.45 7.52
CA GLU A 101 6.11 6.40 6.53
C GLU A 101 6.14 5.02 7.20
N ILE A 102 5.13 4.20 6.96
CA ILE A 102 5.06 2.82 7.48
C ILE A 102 6.27 2.01 7.01
N MET A 103 6.65 2.14 5.74
CA MET A 103 7.80 1.41 5.17
C MET A 103 9.11 1.77 5.85
N THR A 104 9.37 3.06 6.10
CA THR A 104 10.55 3.52 6.84
C THR A 104 10.52 3.01 8.28
N ARG A 105 9.35 3.07 8.95
CA ARG A 105 9.21 2.57 10.32
C ARG A 105 9.45 1.06 10.42
N LEU A 106 8.94 0.27 9.50
CA LEU A 106 9.22 -1.17 9.44
C LEU A 106 10.70 -1.44 9.20
N GLY A 107 11.36 -0.65 8.33
CA GLY A 107 12.81 -0.73 8.12
C GLY A 107 13.61 -0.53 9.40
N THR A 108 13.21 0.39 10.29
CA THR A 108 13.88 0.58 11.60
C THR A 108 13.72 -0.60 12.54
N LEU A 109 12.74 -1.46 12.30
CA LEU A 109 12.51 -2.71 13.04
C LEU A 109 13.25 -3.91 12.42
N GLY A 110 14.02 -3.69 11.35
CA GLY A 110 14.80 -4.75 10.68
C GLY A 110 14.09 -5.44 9.52
N TYR A 111 12.88 -4.98 9.13
CA TYR A 111 12.21 -5.52 7.94
C TYR A 111 12.92 -5.06 6.66
N SER A 112 13.16 -5.99 5.76
CA SER A 112 13.57 -5.71 4.39
C SER A 112 12.33 -5.57 3.50
N GLN A 113 12.42 -4.72 2.47
CA GLN A 113 11.35 -4.53 1.52
C GLN A 113 11.58 -5.35 0.26
N ARG A 114 10.50 -5.87 -0.30
CA ARG A 114 10.45 -6.45 -1.63
C ARG A 114 9.30 -5.83 -2.40
N LEU A 115 9.52 -5.48 -3.66
CA LEU A 115 8.54 -4.82 -4.50
C LEU A 115 8.33 -5.61 -5.79
N LEU A 116 7.09 -6.00 -6.03
CA LEU A 116 6.63 -6.59 -7.27
C LEU A 116 5.46 -5.77 -7.80
N MET A 117 5.41 -5.58 -9.11
CA MET A 117 4.31 -4.90 -9.78
C MET A 117 3.99 -5.64 -11.08
N ASP A 118 2.78 -5.49 -11.57
CA ASP A 118 2.36 -5.98 -12.89
C ASP A 118 2.52 -4.94 -14.00
N HIS A 119 3.07 -3.76 -13.66
CA HIS A 119 3.39 -2.66 -14.56
C HIS A 119 4.72 -2.02 -14.14
N SER A 120 5.27 -1.12 -14.96
CA SER A 120 6.57 -0.46 -14.69
C SER A 120 6.50 0.53 -13.53
N GLY A 121 5.34 1.11 -13.27
CA GLY A 121 5.15 2.21 -12.35
C GLY A 121 5.65 3.56 -12.87
N GLU A 122 5.89 3.68 -14.17
CA GLU A 122 6.34 4.93 -14.80
C GLU A 122 5.19 5.91 -15.01
N TYR A 123 3.97 5.39 -15.27
CA TYR A 123 2.81 6.23 -15.46
C TYR A 123 2.60 7.17 -14.28
N ASP A 124 2.42 8.45 -14.55
CA ASP A 124 2.26 9.53 -13.56
C ASP A 124 3.36 9.54 -12.46
N ASN A 125 4.55 9.08 -12.79
CA ASN A 125 5.67 8.93 -11.84
C ASN A 125 5.30 8.12 -10.59
N PHE A 126 4.40 7.15 -10.72
CA PHE A 126 3.82 6.40 -9.61
C PHE A 126 4.90 5.81 -8.68
N LEU A 127 5.83 5.00 -9.23
CA LEU A 127 6.87 4.35 -8.44
C LEU A 127 7.84 5.36 -7.83
N GLN A 128 8.19 6.41 -8.59
CA GLN A 128 9.06 7.47 -8.08
C GLN A 128 8.42 8.22 -6.92
N SER A 129 7.12 8.50 -7.01
CA SER A 129 6.37 9.13 -5.91
C SER A 129 6.36 8.26 -4.64
N MET A 130 6.23 6.93 -4.78
CA MET A 130 6.32 6.01 -3.64
C MET A 130 7.71 6.02 -2.98
N ARG A 131 8.76 6.14 -3.78
CA ARG A 131 10.15 6.26 -3.29
C ARG A 131 10.39 7.57 -2.57
N ASP A 132 9.95 8.67 -3.18
CA ASP A 132 10.23 10.02 -2.68
C ASP A 132 9.39 10.39 -1.46
N LYS A 133 8.18 9.81 -1.32
CA LYS A 133 7.17 10.27 -0.36
C LYS A 133 6.64 9.21 0.59
N ALA A 134 7.00 7.93 0.41
CA ALA A 134 6.41 6.85 1.20
C ALA A 134 7.42 5.81 1.71
N GLY A 135 8.71 6.09 1.59
CA GLY A 135 9.77 5.23 2.12
C GLY A 135 9.95 3.89 1.40
N VAL A 136 9.49 3.79 0.15
CA VAL A 136 9.73 2.59 -0.67
C VAL A 136 11.16 2.62 -1.19
N THR A 137 12.00 1.73 -0.68
CA THR A 137 13.43 1.64 -1.03
C THR A 137 13.75 0.42 -1.89
N ALA A 138 12.83 -0.54 -1.98
CA ALA A 138 13.04 -1.75 -2.76
C ALA A 138 13.17 -1.43 -4.25
N THR A 139 14.10 -2.12 -4.91
CA THR A 139 14.13 -2.17 -6.36
C THR A 139 12.95 -2.99 -6.87
N LEU A 140 12.32 -2.54 -7.95
CA LEU A 140 11.29 -3.34 -8.62
C LEU A 140 11.90 -4.67 -9.07
N ASP A 141 11.23 -5.77 -8.75
CA ASP A 141 11.64 -7.11 -9.18
C ASP A 141 11.74 -7.15 -10.71
N ASN A 142 12.85 -7.65 -11.23
CA ASN A 142 13.16 -7.65 -12.66
C ASN A 142 12.70 -8.94 -13.37
N ALA A 143 11.93 -9.80 -12.70
CA ALA A 143 11.37 -10.98 -13.33
C ALA A 143 10.45 -10.59 -14.48
N LYS A 144 10.53 -11.32 -15.58
CA LYS A 144 9.66 -11.11 -16.74
C LYS A 144 8.42 -11.98 -16.64
N TYR A 145 7.30 -11.36 -16.89
CA TYR A 145 5.99 -12.01 -16.88
C TYR A 145 5.33 -11.91 -18.26
N PRO A 146 4.41 -12.82 -18.60
CA PRO A 146 3.60 -12.68 -19.80
C PRO A 146 2.79 -11.39 -19.76
N THR A 147 2.77 -10.64 -20.85
CA THR A 147 1.88 -9.48 -21.00
C THR A 147 0.44 -9.95 -21.07
N ARG A 148 -0.44 -9.37 -20.26
CA ARG A 148 -1.87 -9.66 -20.23
C ARG A 148 -2.70 -8.62 -20.97
N TYR A 149 -2.34 -7.36 -20.79
CA TYR A 149 -3.03 -6.20 -21.37
C TYR A 149 -2.01 -5.18 -21.87
N MET A 150 -2.47 -4.31 -22.77
CA MET A 150 -1.78 -3.05 -23.08
C MET A 150 -2.53 -1.92 -22.39
N GLY A 151 -1.82 -1.07 -21.69
CA GLY A 151 -2.33 0.15 -21.11
C GLY A 151 -2.74 1.16 -22.19
N PHE A 152 -3.49 2.18 -21.83
CA PHE A 152 -3.87 3.26 -22.75
C PHE A 152 -2.68 4.16 -23.15
N ASP A 153 -1.57 4.05 -22.44
CA ASP A 153 -0.28 4.70 -22.66
C ASP A 153 0.75 3.79 -23.35
N ASP A 154 0.25 2.69 -23.97
CA ASP A 154 1.05 1.64 -24.61
C ASP A 154 1.99 0.88 -23.65
N GLU A 155 1.81 1.00 -22.33
CA GLU A 155 2.54 0.20 -21.37
C GLU A 155 2.07 -1.26 -21.37
N GLU A 156 3.00 -2.19 -21.32
CA GLU A 156 2.69 -3.61 -21.13
C GLU A 156 2.30 -3.89 -19.67
N ILE A 157 1.09 -4.38 -19.48
CA ILE A 157 0.61 -4.83 -18.17
C ILE A 157 0.76 -6.35 -18.10
N ALA A 158 1.54 -6.80 -17.14
CA ALA A 158 1.81 -8.20 -16.93
C ALA A 158 0.59 -8.95 -16.37
N ASP A 159 0.59 -10.27 -16.51
CA ASP A 159 -0.37 -11.15 -15.85
C ASP A 159 -0.16 -11.08 -14.33
N SER A 160 -1.06 -10.41 -13.61
CA SER A 160 -0.99 -10.23 -12.16
C SER A 160 -0.94 -11.56 -11.41
N LEU A 161 -1.58 -12.62 -11.94
CA LEU A 161 -1.52 -13.95 -11.35
C LEU A 161 -0.11 -14.57 -11.50
N ALA A 162 0.58 -14.30 -12.61
CA ALA A 162 1.97 -14.72 -12.80
C ALA A 162 2.89 -14.01 -11.80
N VAL A 163 2.67 -12.71 -11.54
CA VAL A 163 3.40 -11.94 -10.52
C VAL A 163 3.19 -12.54 -9.12
N LEU A 164 1.94 -12.81 -8.74
CA LEU A 164 1.61 -13.42 -7.44
C LEU A 164 2.23 -14.82 -7.28
N ARG A 165 2.20 -15.65 -8.33
CA ARG A 165 2.84 -16.97 -8.33
C ARG A 165 4.35 -16.87 -8.21
N HIS A 166 4.97 -15.87 -8.83
CA HIS A 166 6.40 -15.61 -8.67
C HIS A 166 6.72 -15.24 -7.22
N TRP A 167 5.98 -14.29 -6.64
CA TRP A 167 6.10 -13.93 -5.23
C TRP A 167 6.00 -15.18 -4.34
N GLN A 168 4.95 -15.99 -4.50
CA GLN A 168 4.73 -17.19 -3.70
C GLN A 168 5.89 -18.18 -3.78
N ARG A 169 6.47 -18.39 -4.98
CA ARG A 169 7.60 -19.33 -5.18
C ARG A 169 8.92 -18.81 -4.63
N THR A 170 9.08 -17.51 -4.53
CA THR A 170 10.34 -16.85 -4.19
C THR A 170 10.32 -16.27 -2.78
N GLN A 171 9.31 -16.57 -1.98
CA GLN A 171 9.37 -16.29 -0.54
C GLN A 171 10.54 -17.05 0.08
N VAL A 172 11.32 -16.33 0.88
CA VAL A 172 12.32 -16.98 1.73
C VAL A 172 11.54 -17.68 2.85
N LYS A 173 11.71 -19.00 2.94
CA LYS A 173 11.13 -19.78 4.04
C LYS A 173 12.00 -19.63 5.29
#